data_0de44d7107d625384bb9fb191467dbd8
#
_entry.id   0de44d7107d625384bb9fb191467dbd8
#
_cell.length_a   1.000
_cell.length_b   1.000
_cell.length_c   1.000
_cell.angle_alpha   90.00
_cell.angle_beta   90.00
_cell.angle_gamma   90.00
#
_symmetry.space_group_name_H-M   'P 1'
#
loop_
_entity.id
_entity.type
_entity.pdbx_description
1 polymer ?
#
loop_
_entity_poly.entity_id
_entity_poly.type
_entity_poly.pdbx_seq_one_letter_code
_entity_poly.pdbx_strand_id
1 'polypeptide(L)'
;DRSNAKISDDDIMRILSKKGKVKVFSEDYKAFSTGKSDIQANQERLFLCICNNERKEVIPSALNYTGGKYKLLSQILPLFPKDADQVVDLFCGGCNVGINVDCNKVLFNDSNEYLMGLLDTFRRLTKEEIFDWIYKSIDKYGLSLVSKNGYDFYNCESSKGLGEYNL
;
A
#
# COMPACT_ATOMS: atom_id res chain seq x y z
N ASP A 1 17.02 14.32 39.60
CA ASP A 1 15.96 15.20 39.13
C ASP A 1 15.12 14.46 38.09
N ARG A 2 14.05 13.80 38.55
CA ARG A 2 13.11 13.13 37.68
C ARG A 2 12.06 14.18 37.26
N SER A 3 12.33 14.84 36.17
CA SER A 3 11.33 15.69 35.52
C SER A 3 10.23 14.76 34.97
N ASN A 4 9.17 14.58 35.73
CA ASN A 4 7.92 14.01 35.24
C ASN A 4 7.32 15.03 34.25
N ALA A 5 7.73 14.98 33.01
CA ALA A 5 7.04 15.68 31.95
C ALA A 5 5.64 15.06 31.80
N LYS A 6 4.69 15.61 32.53
CA LYS A 6 3.29 15.20 32.42
C LYS A 6 2.74 15.84 31.14
N ILE A 7 2.53 15.05 30.11
CA ILE A 7 1.69 15.47 28.99
C ILE A 7 0.28 15.62 29.52
N SER A 8 -0.35 16.78 29.31
CA SER A 8 -1.73 16.98 29.74
C SER A 8 -2.70 16.20 28.87
N ASP A 9 -3.86 15.88 29.43
CA ASP A 9 -4.95 15.24 28.68
C ASP A 9 -5.37 16.06 27.48
N ASP A 10 -5.39 17.38 27.65
CA ASP A 10 -5.73 18.32 26.57
C ASP A 10 -4.73 18.25 25.44
N ASP A 11 -3.43 18.08 25.72
CA ASP A 11 -2.41 17.90 24.70
C ASP A 11 -2.59 16.57 23.97
N ILE A 12 -2.86 15.48 24.70
CA ILE A 12 -3.15 14.16 24.11
C ILE A 12 -4.39 14.25 23.22
N MET A 13 -5.47 14.83 23.73
CA MET A 13 -6.70 15.03 22.97
C MET A 13 -6.48 15.88 21.73
N ARG A 14 -5.74 16.98 21.84
CA ARG A 14 -5.40 17.87 20.72
C ARG A 14 -4.61 17.15 19.63
N ILE A 15 -3.67 16.30 20.00
CA ILE A 15 -2.84 15.53 19.06
C ILE A 15 -3.68 14.44 18.37
N LEU A 16 -4.42 13.65 19.15
CA LEU A 16 -5.18 12.53 18.63
C LEU A 16 -6.40 12.96 17.81
N SER A 17 -7.07 14.05 18.21
CA SER A 17 -8.24 14.57 17.45
C SER A 17 -7.91 15.02 16.04
N LYS A 18 -6.64 15.33 15.75
CA LYS A 18 -6.16 15.59 14.38
C LYS A 18 -6.14 14.35 13.50
N LYS A 19 -6.16 13.16 14.10
CA LYS A 19 -6.04 11.87 13.39
C LYS A 19 -7.37 11.11 13.31
N GLY A 20 -8.32 11.40 14.21
CA GLY A 20 -9.59 10.70 14.22
C GLY A 20 -10.46 11.01 15.42
N LYS A 21 -11.53 10.24 15.59
CA LYS A 21 -12.44 10.35 16.73
C LYS A 21 -11.81 9.73 17.97
N VAL A 22 -11.63 10.52 19.02
CA VAL A 22 -11.04 10.07 20.28
C VAL A 22 -12.12 9.67 21.27
N LYS A 23 -11.95 8.51 21.91
CA LYS A 23 -12.70 8.09 23.08
C LYS A 23 -11.73 7.93 24.23
N VAL A 24 -12.12 8.42 25.42
CA VAL A 24 -11.33 8.29 26.64
C VAL A 24 -12.07 7.36 27.59
N PHE A 25 -11.36 6.39 28.11
CA PHE A 25 -11.82 5.50 29.17
C PHE A 25 -10.96 5.77 30.39
N SER A 26 -11.56 5.82 31.56
CA SER A 26 -10.87 6.03 32.84
C SER A 26 -11.32 5.01 33.84
N GLU A 27 -10.38 4.48 34.62
CA GLU A 27 -10.62 3.55 35.70
C GLU A 27 -9.81 3.96 36.92
N ASP A 28 -10.46 3.97 38.07
CA ASP A 28 -9.82 4.27 39.34
C ASP A 28 -9.16 3.00 39.90
N TYR A 29 -7.87 3.11 40.25
CA TYR A 29 -7.19 1.99 40.87
C TYR A 29 -6.49 2.38 42.18
N LYS A 30 -6.39 1.43 43.12
CA LYS A 30 -5.61 1.62 44.35
C LYS A 30 -4.13 1.38 44.05
N ALA A 31 -3.33 2.45 44.21
CA ALA A 31 -1.88 2.29 44.11
C ALA A 31 -1.35 1.30 45.14
N PHE A 32 -0.51 0.36 44.73
CA PHE A 32 0.30 -0.40 45.65
C PHE A 32 1.35 0.53 46.25
N SER A 33 1.09 1.11 47.44
CA SER A 33 2.06 1.96 48.11
C SER A 33 2.93 1.12 49.07
N THR A 34 4.20 1.05 48.80
CA THR A 34 5.23 0.61 49.75
C THR A 34 5.86 1.77 50.52
N GLY A 35 5.15 2.88 50.69
CA GLY A 35 5.66 4.06 51.40
C GLY A 35 4.61 5.12 51.63
N LYS A 36 4.82 5.95 52.68
CA LYS A 36 3.99 7.03 53.15
C LYS A 36 3.68 8.07 52.08
N SER A 37 2.72 7.83 51.21
CA SER A 37 2.16 8.87 50.36
C SER A 37 0.64 8.74 50.34
N ASP A 38 -0.05 9.74 50.87
CA ASP A 38 -1.51 9.90 50.80
C ASP A 38 -1.97 10.20 49.37
N ILE A 39 -1.71 9.28 48.42
CA ILE A 39 -2.28 9.39 47.08
C ILE A 39 -3.66 8.76 47.11
N GLN A 40 -4.67 9.58 47.33
CA GLN A 40 -6.06 9.16 47.56
C GLN A 40 -6.78 8.72 46.27
N ALA A 41 -6.31 9.01 45.10
CA ALA A 41 -6.92 8.56 43.82
C ALA A 41 -5.88 8.50 42.71
N ASN A 42 -5.55 7.30 42.28
CA ASN A 42 -4.88 7.09 41.01
C ASN A 42 -5.89 6.68 39.97
N GLN A 43 -5.78 7.27 38.79
CA GLN A 43 -6.67 7.01 37.68
C GLN A 43 -5.84 6.60 36.46
N GLU A 44 -6.15 5.44 35.92
CA GLU A 44 -5.62 5.03 34.62
C GLU A 44 -6.55 5.50 33.51
N ARG A 45 -5.98 5.97 32.43
CA ARG A 45 -6.73 6.48 31.27
C ARG A 45 -6.23 5.87 29.99
N LEU A 46 -7.17 5.35 29.21
CA LEU A 46 -6.93 4.86 27.86
C LEU A 46 -7.53 5.83 26.85
N PHE A 47 -6.69 6.38 25.98
CA PHE A 47 -7.12 7.20 24.87
C PHE A 47 -7.19 6.34 23.61
N LEU A 48 -8.39 6.01 23.16
CA LEU A 48 -8.63 5.26 21.92
C LEU A 48 -8.90 6.24 20.79
N CYS A 49 -7.97 6.37 19.85
CA CYS A 49 -8.18 7.14 18.63
C CYS A 49 -8.67 6.22 17.51
N ILE A 50 -9.91 6.44 17.09
CA ILE A 50 -10.48 5.78 15.91
C ILE A 50 -10.14 6.66 14.71
N CYS A 51 -9.06 6.31 14.01
CA CYS A 51 -8.66 7.05 12.83
C CYS A 51 -9.70 6.85 11.72
N ASN A 52 -10.18 7.95 11.15
CA ASN A 52 -11.01 7.93 9.94
C ASN A 52 -10.13 7.63 8.72
N ASN A 53 -9.43 6.50 8.75
CA ASN A 53 -8.88 5.95 7.54
C ASN A 53 -10.06 5.24 6.84
N GLU A 54 -10.77 5.96 5.99
CA GLU A 54 -11.34 5.30 4.83
C GLU A 54 -10.13 4.69 4.11
N ARG A 55 -9.90 3.40 4.35
CA ARG A 55 -8.93 2.64 3.57
C ARG A 55 -9.51 2.63 2.16
N LYS A 56 -9.06 3.55 1.30
CA LYS A 56 -9.26 3.41 -0.13
C LYS A 56 -8.73 2.03 -0.46
N GLU A 57 -9.56 1.22 -1.09
CA GLU A 57 -9.15 -0.09 -1.56
C GLU A 57 -7.96 0.08 -2.50
N VAL A 58 -6.83 -0.51 -2.13
CA VAL A 58 -5.63 -0.39 -2.95
C VAL A 58 -5.76 -1.32 -4.16
N ILE A 59 -5.52 -0.77 -5.33
CA ILE A 59 -5.60 -1.47 -6.61
C ILE A 59 -4.23 -2.13 -6.86
N PRO A 60 -4.18 -3.47 -7.03
CA PRO A 60 -2.95 -4.13 -7.44
C PRO A 60 -2.60 -3.79 -8.89
N SER A 61 -1.33 -3.72 -9.21
CA SER A 61 -0.88 -3.64 -10.60
C SER A 61 -1.35 -4.85 -11.40
N ALA A 62 -1.67 -4.63 -12.67
CA ALA A 62 -1.93 -5.70 -13.63
C ALA A 62 -0.67 -6.54 -13.91
N LEU A 63 0.51 -6.01 -13.60
CA LEU A 63 1.79 -6.66 -13.85
C LEU A 63 2.41 -7.18 -12.56
N ASN A 64 2.80 -8.45 -12.58
CA ASN A 64 3.66 -9.03 -11.55
C ASN A 64 5.12 -8.65 -11.82
N TYR A 65 5.48 -7.39 -11.53
CA TYR A 65 6.81 -6.84 -11.78
C TYR A 65 7.71 -7.02 -10.56
N THR A 66 8.96 -7.44 -10.81
CA THR A 66 9.96 -7.66 -9.75
C THR A 66 10.17 -6.39 -8.92
N GLY A 67 10.20 -6.53 -7.60
CA GLY A 67 10.35 -5.39 -6.70
C GLY A 67 9.08 -4.55 -6.49
N GLY A 68 7.92 -5.04 -6.93
CA GLY A 68 6.64 -4.36 -6.76
C GLY A 68 6.35 -3.96 -5.31
N LYS A 69 5.83 -2.75 -5.10
CA LYS A 69 5.61 -2.14 -3.78
C LYS A 69 4.21 -2.38 -3.20
N TYR A 70 3.41 -3.27 -3.81
CA TYR A 70 2.02 -3.50 -3.39
C TYR A 70 1.88 -3.77 -1.88
N LYS A 71 2.72 -4.65 -1.33
CA LYS A 71 2.70 -4.99 0.10
C LYS A 71 3.08 -3.83 1.04
N LEU A 72 3.71 -2.80 0.51
CA LEU A 72 4.15 -1.62 1.26
C LEU A 72 3.22 -0.42 1.11
N LEU A 73 2.18 -0.50 0.26
CA LEU A 73 1.31 0.63 -0.03
C LEU A 73 0.65 1.21 1.22
N SER A 74 0.25 0.37 2.17
CA SER A 74 -0.33 0.83 3.44
C SER A 74 0.63 1.70 4.27
N GLN A 75 1.94 1.56 4.07
CA GLN A 75 2.97 2.35 4.74
C GLN A 75 3.38 3.56 3.90
N ILE A 76 3.40 3.42 2.57
CA ILE A 76 3.88 4.44 1.64
C ILE A 76 2.83 5.53 1.40
N LEU A 77 1.58 5.13 1.11
CA LEU A 77 0.53 6.08 0.72
C LEU A 77 0.23 7.17 1.77
N PRO A 78 0.24 6.87 3.10
CA PRO A 78 0.05 7.91 4.11
C PRO A 78 1.14 8.96 4.18
N LEU A 79 2.30 8.73 3.54
CA LEU A 79 3.43 9.67 3.54
C LEU A 79 3.31 10.73 2.45
N PHE A 80 2.42 10.53 1.47
CA PHE A 80 2.19 11.53 0.43
C PHE A 80 1.46 12.76 0.99
N PRO A 81 1.84 13.99 0.58
CA PRO A 81 1.09 15.18 0.88
C PRO A 81 -0.35 15.06 0.36
N LYS A 82 -1.33 15.43 1.18
CA LYS A 82 -2.76 15.35 0.81
C LYS A 82 -3.18 16.39 -0.22
N ASP A 83 -2.38 17.44 -0.37
CA ASP A 83 -2.58 18.57 -1.27
C ASP A 83 -1.67 18.52 -2.50
N ALA A 84 -1.02 17.39 -2.75
CA ALA A 84 -0.21 17.20 -3.93
C ALA A 84 -1.07 17.21 -5.19
N ASP A 85 -0.86 18.20 -6.06
CA ASP A 85 -1.56 18.28 -7.34
C ASP A 85 -0.98 17.30 -8.36
N GLN A 86 0.34 17.10 -8.32
CA GLN A 86 1.04 16.20 -9.23
C GLN A 86 2.08 15.35 -8.48
N VAL A 87 2.17 14.08 -8.86
CA VAL A 87 3.18 13.14 -8.38
C VAL A 87 3.95 12.54 -9.57
N VAL A 88 5.24 12.38 -9.40
CA VAL A 88 6.09 11.66 -10.36
C VAL A 88 6.51 10.33 -9.74
N ASP A 89 6.09 9.21 -10.35
CA ASP A 89 6.54 7.87 -10.02
C ASP A 89 7.75 7.55 -10.92
N LEU A 90 8.94 7.93 -10.43
CA LEU A 90 10.17 8.02 -11.24
C LEU A 90 10.71 6.66 -11.66
N PHE A 91 10.52 5.63 -10.85
CA PHE A 91 10.89 4.23 -11.10
C PHE A 91 9.66 3.36 -10.90
N CYS A 92 8.66 3.56 -11.76
CA CYS A 92 7.30 3.08 -11.53
C CYS A 92 7.18 1.55 -11.56
N GLY A 93 8.07 0.85 -12.26
CA GLY A 93 7.95 -0.59 -12.41
C GLY A 93 6.53 -0.99 -12.84
N GLY A 94 5.87 -1.85 -12.06
CA GLY A 94 4.47 -2.19 -12.28
C GLY A 94 3.46 -1.12 -11.86
N CYS A 95 3.85 0.11 -11.57
CA CYS A 95 3.00 1.27 -11.22
C CYS A 95 2.19 1.14 -9.92
N ASN A 96 2.52 0.20 -9.03
CA ASN A 96 1.75 -0.02 -7.81
C ASN A 96 1.58 1.23 -6.93
N VAL A 97 2.58 2.12 -6.88
CA VAL A 97 2.51 3.36 -6.10
C VAL A 97 1.65 4.38 -6.83
N GLY A 98 2.02 4.74 -8.04
CA GLY A 98 1.39 5.83 -8.77
C GLY A 98 -0.11 5.63 -9.03
N ILE A 99 -0.59 4.41 -9.29
CA ILE A 99 -2.03 4.14 -9.50
C ILE A 99 -2.86 4.26 -8.22
N ASN A 100 -2.22 4.29 -7.05
CA ASN A 100 -2.88 4.35 -5.75
C ASN A 100 -2.72 5.69 -5.02
N VAL A 101 -1.88 6.60 -5.53
CA VAL A 101 -1.72 7.94 -4.95
C VAL A 101 -2.96 8.78 -5.25
N ASP A 102 -3.42 9.52 -4.23
CA ASP A 102 -4.54 10.44 -4.36
C ASP A 102 -4.05 11.83 -4.79
N CYS A 103 -4.01 12.06 -6.11
CA CYS A 103 -3.64 13.35 -6.69
C CYS A 103 -4.28 13.53 -8.07
N ASN A 104 -4.28 14.76 -8.58
CA ASN A 104 -4.92 15.08 -9.86
C ASN A 104 -4.15 14.50 -11.05
N LYS A 105 -2.83 14.39 -10.94
CA LYS A 105 -1.98 13.95 -12.05
C LYS A 105 -0.81 13.11 -11.55
N VAL A 106 -0.63 11.94 -12.18
CA VAL A 106 0.56 11.10 -11.98
C VAL A 106 1.33 11.00 -13.28
N LEU A 107 2.64 11.24 -13.20
CA LEU A 107 3.58 10.97 -14.29
C LEU A 107 4.34 9.69 -13.94
N PHE A 108 4.26 8.71 -14.83
CA PHE A 108 4.99 7.45 -14.71
C PHE A 108 6.26 7.51 -15.54
N ASN A 109 7.36 7.04 -14.99
CA ASN A 109 8.63 6.89 -15.67
C ASN A 109 9.34 5.61 -15.23
N ASP A 110 9.98 4.93 -16.17
CA ASP A 110 10.87 3.81 -15.92
C ASP A 110 11.93 3.75 -17.01
N SER A 111 13.09 3.18 -16.72
CA SER A 111 14.18 3.00 -17.70
C SER A 111 13.88 1.87 -18.70
N ASN A 112 12.94 1.00 -18.40
CA ASN A 112 12.53 -0.09 -19.26
C ASN A 112 11.50 0.39 -20.30
N GLU A 113 11.95 0.67 -21.51
CA GLU A 113 11.10 1.16 -22.60
C GLU A 113 9.98 0.19 -22.99
N TYR A 114 10.23 -1.12 -22.91
CA TYR A 114 9.20 -2.14 -23.19
C TYR A 114 8.10 -2.13 -22.15
N LEU A 115 8.47 -1.96 -20.88
CA LEU A 115 7.50 -1.81 -19.79
C LEU A 115 6.66 -0.56 -20.00
N MET A 116 7.28 0.57 -20.31
CA MET A 116 6.57 1.82 -20.58
C MET A 116 5.64 1.70 -21.78
N GLY A 117 6.07 1.03 -22.85
CA GLY A 117 5.23 0.74 -24.02
C GLY A 117 4.02 -0.15 -23.66
N LEU A 118 4.20 -1.16 -22.81
CA LEU A 118 3.12 -2.02 -22.34
C LEU A 118 2.12 -1.23 -21.48
N LEU A 119 2.59 -0.42 -20.55
CA LEU A 119 1.74 0.42 -19.69
C LEU A 119 0.95 1.45 -20.51
N ASP A 120 1.57 2.05 -21.54
CA ASP A 120 0.89 2.96 -22.45
C ASP A 120 -0.16 2.22 -23.29
N THR A 121 0.09 0.99 -23.66
CA THR A 121 -0.89 0.12 -24.34
C THR A 121 -2.10 -0.14 -23.44
N PHE A 122 -1.88 -0.47 -22.16
CA PHE A 122 -2.99 -0.64 -21.20
C PHE A 122 -3.81 0.64 -21.01
N ARG A 123 -3.19 1.80 -21.11
CA ARG A 123 -3.88 3.09 -21.02
C ARG A 123 -4.76 3.39 -22.23
N ARG A 124 -4.35 2.93 -23.43
CA ARG A 124 -5.02 3.26 -24.71
C ARG A 124 -6.10 2.27 -25.08
N LEU A 125 -5.91 0.99 -24.78
CA LEU A 125 -6.80 -0.08 -25.19
C LEU A 125 -7.89 -0.35 -24.15
N THR A 126 -9.02 -0.80 -24.61
CA THR A 126 -10.08 -1.34 -23.77
C THR A 126 -9.69 -2.70 -23.21
N LYS A 127 -10.37 -3.12 -22.15
CA LYS A 127 -10.18 -4.43 -21.56
C LYS A 127 -10.38 -5.56 -22.59
N GLU A 128 -11.40 -5.43 -23.42
CA GLU A 128 -11.75 -6.41 -24.45
C GLU A 128 -10.65 -6.54 -25.52
N GLU A 129 -10.11 -5.41 -25.96
CA GLU A 129 -8.99 -5.39 -26.93
C GLU A 129 -7.73 -6.01 -26.32
N ILE A 130 -7.42 -5.74 -25.05
CA ILE A 130 -6.26 -6.34 -24.36
C ILE A 130 -6.40 -7.86 -24.28
N PHE A 131 -7.58 -8.36 -23.88
CA PHE A 131 -7.81 -9.80 -23.80
C PHE A 131 -7.79 -10.47 -25.17
N ASP A 132 -8.35 -9.85 -26.21
CA ASP A 132 -8.29 -10.36 -27.58
C ASP A 132 -6.82 -10.51 -28.06
N TRP A 133 -5.98 -9.51 -27.79
CA TRP A 133 -4.55 -9.56 -28.07
C TRP A 133 -3.83 -10.69 -27.30
N ILE A 134 -4.13 -10.86 -26.04
CA ILE A 134 -3.55 -11.92 -25.19
C ILE A 134 -3.93 -13.29 -25.75
N TYR A 135 -5.22 -13.53 -26.04
CA TYR A 135 -5.68 -14.83 -26.55
C TYR A 135 -5.11 -15.14 -27.94
N LYS A 136 -5.06 -14.16 -28.84
CA LYS A 136 -4.41 -14.31 -30.14
C LYS A 136 -2.92 -14.65 -30.03
N SER A 137 -2.22 -14.03 -29.07
CA SER A 137 -0.81 -14.33 -28.82
C SER A 137 -0.61 -15.73 -28.24
N ILE A 138 -1.47 -16.16 -27.31
CA ILE A 138 -1.44 -17.51 -26.76
C ILE A 138 -1.63 -18.53 -27.86
N ASP A 139 -2.63 -18.34 -28.71
CA ASP A 139 -2.93 -19.25 -29.82
C ASP A 139 -1.79 -19.26 -30.85
N LYS A 140 -1.32 -18.10 -31.27
CA LYS A 140 -0.25 -17.94 -32.26
C LYS A 140 1.07 -18.58 -31.85
N TYR A 141 1.44 -18.48 -30.58
CA TYR A 141 2.73 -18.93 -30.06
C TYR A 141 2.65 -20.22 -29.25
N GLY A 142 1.48 -20.82 -29.12
CA GLY A 142 1.25 -22.04 -28.35
C GLY A 142 1.53 -21.88 -26.85
N LEU A 143 1.29 -20.68 -26.31
CA LEU A 143 1.56 -20.37 -24.92
C LEU A 143 0.56 -21.04 -23.98
N SER A 144 0.98 -21.40 -22.78
CA SER A 144 0.08 -21.98 -21.80
C SER A 144 -0.66 -20.92 -20.99
N LEU A 145 -1.91 -21.23 -20.61
CA LEU A 145 -2.70 -20.44 -19.66
C LEU A 145 -2.50 -21.02 -18.27
N VAL A 146 -1.83 -20.27 -17.38
CA VAL A 146 -1.60 -20.68 -15.99
C VAL A 146 -2.92 -20.96 -15.25
N SER A 147 -3.98 -20.22 -15.56
CA SER A 147 -5.31 -20.43 -14.97
C SER A 147 -5.94 -21.80 -15.35
N LYS A 148 -5.53 -22.39 -16.48
CA LYS A 148 -6.00 -23.71 -16.93
C LYS A 148 -5.05 -24.84 -16.56
N ASN A 149 -3.76 -24.62 -16.74
CA ASN A 149 -2.75 -25.68 -16.72
C ASN A 149 -1.96 -25.70 -15.38
N GLY A 150 -2.13 -24.69 -14.53
CA GLY A 150 -1.38 -24.55 -13.29
C GLY A 150 0.02 -23.98 -13.48
N TYR A 151 0.62 -23.56 -12.36
CA TYR A 151 1.91 -22.87 -12.37
C TYR A 151 3.08 -23.82 -12.67
N ASP A 152 2.99 -25.06 -12.24
CA ASP A 152 4.04 -26.08 -12.48
C ASP A 152 4.17 -26.42 -13.97
N PHE A 153 3.05 -26.52 -14.68
CA PHE A 153 3.05 -26.69 -16.13
C PHE A 153 3.74 -25.52 -16.84
N TYR A 154 3.44 -24.29 -16.42
CA TYR A 154 4.08 -23.09 -16.95
C TYR A 154 5.60 -23.11 -16.73
N ASN A 155 6.07 -23.48 -15.55
CA ASN A 155 7.50 -23.57 -15.25
C ASN A 155 8.20 -24.65 -16.09
N CYS A 156 7.56 -25.80 -16.32
CA CYS A 156 8.09 -26.86 -17.19
C CYS A 156 8.22 -26.39 -18.64
N GLU A 157 7.19 -25.74 -19.17
CA GLU A 157 7.17 -25.26 -20.56
C GLU A 157 8.10 -24.05 -20.77
N SER A 158 8.17 -23.11 -19.81
CA SER A 158 9.08 -21.97 -19.89
C SER A 158 10.55 -22.39 -19.88
N SER A 159 10.90 -23.44 -19.17
CA SER A 159 12.26 -24.00 -19.18
C SER A 159 12.65 -24.65 -20.51
N LYS A 160 11.68 -25.16 -21.26
CA LYS A 160 11.89 -25.71 -22.60
C LYS A 160 11.95 -24.64 -23.69
N GLY A 161 11.14 -23.57 -23.55
CA GLY A 161 11.04 -22.49 -24.52
C GLY A 161 12.14 -21.42 -24.45
N LEU A 162 12.82 -21.29 -23.30
CA LEU A 162 13.93 -20.32 -23.16
C LEU A 162 15.13 -20.59 -24.08
N GLY A 163 15.23 -21.78 -24.69
CA GLY A 163 16.24 -22.11 -25.71
C GLY A 163 15.97 -21.52 -27.09
N GLU A 164 14.72 -21.20 -27.41
CA GLU A 164 14.33 -20.71 -28.76
C GLU A 164 14.15 -19.19 -28.85
N TYR A 165 14.09 -18.47 -27.72
CA TYR A 165 13.85 -17.02 -27.68
C TYR A 165 15.11 -16.17 -27.42
N ASN A 166 16.31 -16.75 -27.44
CA ASN A 166 17.57 -16.02 -27.40
C ASN A 166 18.02 -15.65 -28.83
N LEU A 167 17.21 -14.85 -29.52
CA LEU A 167 17.60 -14.13 -30.74
C LEU A 167 17.37 -12.65 -30.56
#